data_28530b57a02eedbcc9f208a478f1f86b
#
_entry.id   28530b57a02eedbcc9f208a478f1f86b
#
_cell.length_a   1.000
_cell.length_b   1.000
_cell.length_c   1.000
_cell.angle_alpha   90.00
_cell.angle_beta   90.00
_cell.angle_gamma   90.00
#
_symmetry.space_group_name_H-M   'P 1'
#
loop_
_entity.id
_entity.type
_entity.pdbx_description
1 polymer ?
#
loop_
_entity_poly.entity_id
_entity_poly.type
_entity_poly.pdbx_seq_one_letter_code
_entity_poly.pdbx_strand_id
1 'polypeptide(L)'
;CLCLWLAVQTVEKVRQISPGVSLRYAQALTGEQVKKAQTYIKSSQNTDGLMVTFWEETQVAVRSPVSTRTCTDVCSIGFCGTAHDAYGASYVVGTAPGSGDTSQCAVSTALAWQLFGSTDILEQALTLDPDTEDARTYRVCGVFVSETEQILYGVETTAAFQLLELTHVSRDNPGQSVQQLLAAAGLAQPDQILYDAALAWVLSALIGIPELLLLLCAGCRLLRLFRNKSLREVIGFGIALLLVCLLPTCLASLPGRMIPNQWGSMAAWHSLLSAAGYRLTEWFALCPTARDVQLKGEAAQVVVFTCGSLVFAVAACLSWGSSVKTKG
;
A
#
# COMPACT_ATOMS: atom_id res chain seq x y z
N CYS A 1 21.88 -10.13 4.95
CA CYS A 1 20.71 -11.04 5.07
C CYS A 1 19.59 -10.47 5.93
N LEU A 2 19.87 -9.92 7.15
CA LEU A 2 18.82 -9.37 8.02
C LEU A 2 18.09 -8.17 7.38
N CYS A 3 18.83 -7.17 6.89
CA CYS A 3 18.24 -5.99 6.24
C CYS A 3 17.36 -6.37 5.03
N LEU A 4 17.80 -7.33 4.23
CA LEU A 4 17.02 -7.82 3.09
C LEU A 4 15.71 -8.50 3.55
N TRP A 5 15.79 -9.35 4.57
CA TRP A 5 14.61 -10.00 5.14
C TRP A 5 13.62 -8.97 5.70
N LEU A 6 14.10 -7.97 6.44
CA LEU A 6 13.27 -6.85 6.93
C LEU A 6 12.62 -6.08 5.77
N ALA A 7 13.39 -5.78 4.71
CA ALA A 7 12.84 -5.09 3.54
C ALA A 7 11.69 -5.89 2.90
N VAL A 8 11.84 -7.21 2.74
CA VAL A 8 10.79 -8.08 2.18
C VAL A 8 9.55 -8.09 3.07
N GLN A 9 9.71 -8.21 4.39
CA GLN A 9 8.58 -8.17 5.33
C GLN A 9 7.84 -6.83 5.27
N THR A 10 8.59 -5.74 5.14
CA THR A 10 8.00 -4.40 5.07
C THR A 10 7.25 -4.17 3.74
N VAL A 11 7.76 -4.68 2.61
CA VAL A 11 7.02 -4.62 1.33
C VAL A 11 5.70 -5.41 1.40
N GLU A 12 5.69 -6.54 2.09
CA GLU A 12 4.46 -7.30 2.26
C GLU A 12 3.41 -6.51 3.07
N LYS A 13 3.82 -5.77 4.09
CA LYS A 13 2.93 -4.83 4.80
C LYS A 13 2.40 -3.73 3.87
N VAL A 14 3.27 -3.14 3.03
CA VAL A 14 2.84 -2.15 2.03
C VAL A 14 1.75 -2.71 1.11
N ARG A 15 1.89 -3.96 0.65
CA ARG A 15 0.87 -4.64 -0.16
C ARG A 15 -0.44 -4.86 0.57
N GLN A 16 -0.39 -5.11 1.87
CA GLN A 16 -1.58 -5.31 2.69
C GLN A 16 -2.30 -3.99 2.97
N ILE A 17 -1.55 -2.92 3.24
CA ILE A 17 -2.13 -1.59 3.52
C ILE A 17 -2.88 -1.05 2.28
N SER A 18 -2.37 -1.32 1.08
CA SER A 18 -2.85 -0.67 -0.14
C SER A 18 -2.87 -1.64 -1.33
N PRO A 19 -3.87 -2.55 -1.37
CA PRO A 19 -3.93 -3.62 -2.38
C PRO A 19 -4.49 -3.20 -3.74
N GLY A 20 -4.88 -1.92 -3.94
CA GLY A 20 -5.69 -1.51 -5.07
C GLY A 20 -5.34 -0.18 -5.72
N VAL A 21 -6.37 0.53 -6.10
CA VAL A 21 -6.34 1.87 -6.69
C VAL A 21 -7.15 2.81 -5.83
N SER A 22 -6.53 3.90 -5.35
CA SER A 22 -7.18 4.94 -4.56
C SER A 22 -7.58 6.11 -5.46
N LEU A 23 -8.86 6.48 -5.41
CA LEU A 23 -9.42 7.63 -6.11
C LEU A 23 -9.75 8.71 -5.09
N ARG A 24 -9.31 9.94 -5.34
CA ARG A 24 -9.48 11.07 -4.43
C ARG A 24 -10.25 12.18 -5.09
N TYR A 25 -11.19 12.72 -4.37
CA TYR A 25 -12.10 13.77 -4.80
C TYR A 25 -11.98 14.99 -3.88
N ALA A 26 -11.77 16.16 -4.46
CA ALA A 26 -11.84 17.43 -3.73
C ALA A 26 -13.29 17.75 -3.30
N GLN A 27 -14.25 17.36 -4.13
CA GLN A 27 -15.68 17.45 -3.81
C GLN A 27 -16.21 16.08 -3.41
N ALA A 28 -16.85 15.99 -2.26
CA ALA A 28 -17.40 14.75 -1.76
C ALA A 28 -18.44 14.14 -2.71
N LEU A 29 -18.38 12.83 -2.86
CA LEU A 29 -19.36 12.05 -3.62
C LEU A 29 -20.69 12.03 -2.90
N THR A 30 -21.78 12.15 -3.65
CA THR A 30 -23.13 12.10 -3.08
C THR A 30 -23.56 10.67 -2.78
N GLY A 31 -24.48 10.49 -1.82
CA GLY A 31 -25.02 9.17 -1.48
C GLY A 31 -25.70 8.46 -2.66
N GLU A 32 -26.26 9.18 -3.64
CA GLU A 32 -26.78 8.56 -4.87
C GLU A 32 -25.67 7.95 -5.73
N GLN A 33 -24.55 8.66 -5.86
CA GLN A 33 -23.39 8.14 -6.60
C GLN A 33 -22.80 6.90 -5.93
N VAL A 34 -22.70 6.93 -4.60
CA VAL A 34 -22.25 5.78 -3.81
C VAL A 34 -23.17 4.56 -4.05
N LYS A 35 -24.49 4.74 -3.95
CA LYS A 35 -25.47 3.68 -4.21
C LYS A 35 -25.39 3.13 -5.62
N LYS A 36 -25.25 3.99 -6.63
CA LYS A 36 -25.08 3.57 -8.03
C LYS A 36 -23.82 2.72 -8.23
N ALA A 37 -22.69 3.16 -7.66
CA ALA A 37 -21.44 2.41 -7.75
C ALA A 37 -21.54 1.03 -7.07
N GLN A 38 -22.12 0.95 -5.89
CA GLN A 38 -22.36 -0.31 -5.20
C GLN A 38 -23.32 -1.24 -5.98
N THR A 39 -24.38 -0.67 -6.57
CA THR A 39 -25.32 -1.43 -7.39
C THR A 39 -24.65 -1.98 -8.64
N TYR A 40 -23.81 -1.17 -9.29
CA TYR A 40 -23.02 -1.63 -10.44
C TYR A 40 -22.13 -2.81 -10.07
N ILE A 41 -21.39 -2.73 -8.99
CA ILE A 41 -20.51 -3.81 -8.51
C ILE A 41 -21.32 -5.09 -8.22
N LYS A 42 -22.45 -4.96 -7.51
CA LYS A 42 -23.33 -6.11 -7.19
C LYS A 42 -23.97 -6.74 -8.43
N SER A 43 -24.32 -5.95 -9.43
CA SER A 43 -24.99 -6.42 -10.67
C SER A 43 -23.99 -6.96 -11.70
N SER A 44 -22.75 -6.56 -11.64
CA SER A 44 -21.71 -6.93 -12.59
C SER A 44 -21.14 -8.30 -12.24
N GLN A 45 -21.83 -9.36 -12.66
CA GLN A 45 -21.35 -10.75 -12.52
C GLN A 45 -20.03 -11.04 -13.23
N ASN A 46 -19.54 -10.10 -14.04
CA ASN A 46 -18.33 -10.21 -14.85
C ASN A 46 -17.14 -9.37 -14.33
N THR A 47 -17.30 -8.68 -13.22
CA THR A 47 -16.17 -8.01 -12.61
C THR A 47 -15.46 -9.01 -11.70
N ASP A 48 -14.32 -9.48 -12.10
CA ASP A 48 -13.43 -10.46 -11.46
C ASP A 48 -13.16 -10.18 -9.96
N GLY A 49 -14.21 -10.12 -9.16
CA GLY A 49 -14.15 -9.86 -7.72
C GLY A 49 -13.87 -8.40 -7.34
N LEU A 50 -14.01 -7.43 -8.27
CA LEU A 50 -13.81 -6.00 -8.00
C LEU A 50 -14.62 -5.56 -6.77
N MET A 51 -13.96 -4.99 -5.77
CA MET A 51 -14.58 -4.45 -4.58
C MET A 51 -14.37 -2.94 -4.52
N VAL A 52 -15.36 -2.24 -3.94
CA VAL A 52 -15.34 -0.79 -3.79
C VAL A 52 -15.62 -0.45 -2.34
N THR A 53 -14.75 0.37 -1.76
CA THR A 53 -14.91 0.91 -0.42
C THR A 53 -14.82 2.43 -0.49
N PHE A 54 -15.87 3.10 -0.02
CA PHE A 54 -15.90 4.56 0.17
C PHE A 54 -15.50 4.86 1.58
N TRP A 55 -14.72 5.92 1.78
CA TRP A 55 -14.33 6.33 3.11
C TRP A 55 -14.00 7.81 3.19
N GLU A 56 -14.00 8.31 4.41
CA GLU A 56 -13.62 9.69 4.73
C GLU A 56 -12.79 9.74 5.99
N GLU A 57 -11.99 10.76 6.12
CA GLU A 57 -11.19 11.03 7.31
C GLU A 57 -11.52 12.41 7.83
N THR A 58 -11.95 12.47 9.10
CA THR A 58 -12.29 13.72 9.78
C THR A 58 -11.74 13.73 11.20
N GLN A 59 -11.70 14.88 11.83
CA GLN A 59 -11.36 15.01 13.25
C GLN A 59 -12.64 15.11 14.07
N VAL A 60 -12.76 14.29 15.10
CA VAL A 60 -13.94 14.21 15.96
C VAL A 60 -13.56 14.20 17.44
N ALA A 61 -14.51 14.59 18.29
CA ALA A 61 -14.41 14.35 19.72
C ALA A 61 -14.99 12.98 20.08
N VAL A 62 -14.31 12.22 20.93
CA VAL A 62 -14.76 10.89 21.38
C VAL A 62 -14.85 10.88 22.90
N ARG A 63 -15.99 10.44 23.42
CA ARG A 63 -16.25 10.33 24.87
C ARG A 63 -16.59 8.90 25.24
N SER A 64 -16.01 8.44 26.34
CA SER A 64 -16.43 7.20 27.00
C SER A 64 -17.51 7.49 28.05
N PRO A 65 -18.70 6.92 27.94
CA PRO A 65 -19.74 7.11 28.96
C PRO A 65 -19.36 6.46 30.33
N VAL A 66 -18.47 5.48 30.29
CA VAL A 66 -18.03 4.76 31.52
C VAL A 66 -16.97 5.55 32.30
N SER A 67 -15.94 6.03 31.61
CA SER A 67 -14.82 6.75 32.24
C SER A 67 -15.04 8.27 32.32
N THR A 68 -16.09 8.80 31.69
CA THR A 68 -16.35 10.24 31.53
C THR A 68 -15.19 11.04 30.85
N ARG A 69 -14.18 10.34 30.39
CA ARG A 69 -13.04 10.94 29.67
C ARG A 69 -13.44 11.30 28.25
N THR A 70 -12.94 12.42 27.77
CA THR A 70 -13.14 12.90 26.41
C THR A 70 -11.77 13.13 25.77
N CYS A 71 -11.60 12.64 24.56
CA CYS A 71 -10.47 12.98 23.69
C CYS A 71 -11.00 13.86 22.57
N THR A 72 -10.36 14.99 22.34
CA THR A 72 -10.59 15.87 21.18
C THR A 72 -9.54 15.56 20.11
N ASP A 73 -9.82 15.95 18.87
CA ASP A 73 -8.88 15.76 17.73
C ASP A 73 -8.53 14.30 17.41
N VAL A 74 -9.49 13.39 17.66
CA VAL A 74 -9.35 11.98 17.28
C VAL A 74 -9.56 11.85 15.77
N CYS A 75 -8.60 11.23 15.10
CA CYS A 75 -8.74 10.94 13.67
C CYS A 75 -9.81 9.85 13.47
N SER A 76 -10.93 10.24 12.88
CA SER A 76 -12.04 9.35 12.59
C SER A 76 -12.01 8.91 11.14
N ILE A 77 -12.12 7.59 10.93
CA ILE A 77 -12.16 6.96 9.63
C ILE A 77 -13.52 6.31 9.46
N GLY A 78 -14.42 7.01 8.79
CA GLY A 78 -15.75 6.52 8.44
C GLY A 78 -15.72 5.78 7.10
N PHE A 79 -16.23 4.54 7.03
CA PHE A 79 -16.18 3.75 5.81
C PHE A 79 -17.53 3.13 5.44
N CYS A 80 -17.73 2.95 4.14
CA CYS A 80 -18.84 2.20 3.55
C CYS A 80 -18.29 1.19 2.56
N GLY A 81 -18.17 -0.07 2.98
CA GLY A 81 -17.52 -1.16 2.27
C GLY A 81 -16.74 -2.04 3.22
N THR A 82 -15.49 -2.32 2.94
CA THR A 82 -14.61 -3.16 3.76
C THR A 82 -13.68 -2.30 4.62
N ALA A 83 -13.70 -2.50 5.92
CA ALA A 83 -12.83 -1.76 6.86
C ALA A 83 -11.33 -1.86 6.50
N HIS A 84 -10.90 -3.03 6.05
CA HIS A 84 -9.52 -3.29 5.65
C HIS A 84 -9.07 -2.42 4.45
N ASP A 85 -9.96 -2.17 3.50
CA ASP A 85 -9.64 -1.34 2.32
C ASP A 85 -9.55 0.16 2.70
N ALA A 86 -10.35 0.60 3.67
CA ALA A 86 -10.27 1.97 4.20
C ALA A 86 -8.98 2.17 5.02
N TYR A 87 -8.71 1.24 5.95
CA TYR A 87 -7.53 1.30 6.80
C TYR A 87 -7.06 -0.12 7.16
N GLY A 88 -5.90 -0.50 6.63
CA GLY A 88 -5.28 -1.82 6.85
C GLY A 88 -4.63 -1.95 8.22
N ALA A 89 -5.44 -2.14 9.26
CA ALA A 89 -4.98 -2.22 10.65
C ALA A 89 -4.65 -3.65 11.10
N SER A 90 -3.68 -3.77 12.00
CA SER A 90 -3.39 -5.01 12.74
C SER A 90 -4.08 -4.96 14.09
N TYR A 91 -4.92 -5.94 14.40
CA TYR A 91 -5.71 -5.98 15.63
C TYR A 91 -4.98 -6.68 16.77
N VAL A 92 -5.01 -6.07 17.96
CA VAL A 92 -4.50 -6.66 19.21
C VAL A 92 -5.57 -7.54 19.83
N VAL A 93 -6.82 -7.03 19.86
CA VAL A 93 -7.99 -7.70 20.44
C VAL A 93 -9.17 -7.47 19.52
N GLY A 94 -10.03 -8.46 19.35
CA GLY A 94 -11.23 -8.35 18.53
C GLY A 94 -10.97 -8.33 17.03
N THR A 95 -11.85 -7.69 16.28
CA THR A 95 -11.84 -7.64 14.80
C THR A 95 -12.25 -6.27 14.28
N ALA A 96 -12.09 -6.08 12.97
CA ALA A 96 -12.66 -4.93 12.26
C ALA A 96 -14.19 -4.89 12.36
N PRO A 97 -14.81 -3.70 12.33
CA PRO A 97 -16.26 -3.57 12.16
C PRO A 97 -16.71 -4.24 10.86
N GLY A 98 -17.87 -4.90 10.92
CA GLY A 98 -18.45 -5.58 9.75
C GLY A 98 -18.81 -4.60 8.63
N SER A 99 -18.76 -5.07 7.38
CA SER A 99 -19.23 -4.28 6.24
C SER A 99 -20.72 -3.97 6.40
N GLY A 100 -21.08 -2.68 6.40
CA GLY A 100 -22.45 -2.20 6.58
C GLY A 100 -22.94 -2.16 8.03
N ASP A 101 -22.10 -2.50 9.01
CA ASP A 101 -22.44 -2.34 10.43
C ASP A 101 -22.12 -0.92 10.87
N THR A 102 -23.17 -0.16 11.16
CA THR A 102 -23.08 1.24 11.62
C THR A 102 -23.21 1.37 13.13
N SER A 103 -23.16 0.27 13.87
CA SER A 103 -23.27 0.23 15.33
C SER A 103 -21.96 -0.10 16.05
N GLN A 104 -20.98 -0.62 15.32
CA GLN A 104 -19.69 -1.05 15.84
C GLN A 104 -18.55 -0.14 15.39
N CYS A 105 -17.52 -0.06 16.22
CA CYS A 105 -16.28 0.63 15.90
C CYS A 105 -15.06 -0.15 16.37
N ALA A 106 -13.92 0.13 15.75
CA ALA A 106 -12.62 -0.27 16.25
C ALA A 106 -11.81 0.98 16.62
N VAL A 107 -11.00 0.88 17.67
CA VAL A 107 -10.21 2.01 18.17
C VAL A 107 -8.73 1.67 18.19
N SER A 108 -7.88 2.69 18.08
CA SER A 108 -6.44 2.50 18.22
C SER A 108 -6.04 2.17 19.65
N THR A 109 -4.89 1.53 19.82
CA THR A 109 -4.29 1.30 21.16
C THR A 109 -4.07 2.61 21.90
N ALA A 110 -3.65 3.68 21.22
CA ALA A 110 -3.48 5.00 21.83
C ALA A 110 -4.80 5.54 22.41
N LEU A 111 -5.89 5.52 21.62
CA LEU A 111 -7.21 5.98 22.07
C LEU A 111 -7.77 5.10 23.21
N ALA A 112 -7.57 3.77 23.11
CA ALA A 112 -8.00 2.83 24.15
C ALA A 112 -7.33 3.13 25.51
N TRP A 113 -6.03 3.35 25.51
CA TRP A 113 -5.30 3.72 26.73
C TRP A 113 -5.73 5.08 27.27
N GLN A 114 -5.96 6.06 26.43
CA GLN A 114 -6.35 7.40 26.87
C GLN A 114 -7.75 7.43 27.48
N LEU A 115 -8.72 6.76 26.86
CA LEU A 115 -10.09 6.75 27.34
C LEU A 115 -10.33 5.78 28.49
N PHE A 116 -9.74 4.59 28.45
CA PHE A 116 -10.05 3.50 29.36
C PHE A 116 -8.87 3.06 30.25
N GLY A 117 -7.63 3.37 29.85
CA GLY A 117 -6.43 2.88 30.54
C GLY A 117 -6.17 1.39 30.33
N SER A 118 -6.78 0.78 29.30
CA SER A 118 -6.66 -0.64 28.97
C SER A 118 -6.93 -0.87 27.50
N THR A 119 -6.44 -1.97 26.95
CA THR A 119 -6.81 -2.48 25.62
C THR A 119 -7.91 -3.54 25.65
N ASP A 120 -8.28 -4.03 26.84
CA ASP A 120 -9.40 -4.96 27.03
C ASP A 120 -10.70 -4.17 27.22
N ILE A 121 -11.24 -3.68 26.13
CA ILE A 121 -12.39 -2.77 26.08
C ILE A 121 -13.47 -3.22 25.09
N LEU A 122 -13.46 -4.49 24.70
CA LEU A 122 -14.51 -5.01 23.82
C LEU A 122 -15.90 -4.79 24.43
N GLU A 123 -16.88 -4.52 23.58
CA GLU A 123 -18.28 -4.22 23.93
C GLU A 123 -18.49 -2.93 24.73
N GLN A 124 -17.44 -2.17 25.05
CA GLN A 124 -17.60 -0.86 25.69
C GLN A 124 -18.23 0.14 24.72
N ALA A 125 -19.05 1.04 25.24
CA ALA A 125 -19.69 2.09 24.45
C ALA A 125 -18.78 3.31 24.32
N LEU A 126 -18.79 3.92 23.15
CA LEU A 126 -18.14 5.19 22.83
C LEU A 126 -19.14 6.11 22.13
N THR A 127 -19.09 7.40 22.44
CA THR A 127 -19.90 8.41 21.77
C THR A 127 -18.99 9.33 20.97
N LEU A 128 -19.25 9.45 19.67
CA LEU A 128 -18.62 10.43 18.78
C LEU A 128 -19.40 11.73 18.87
N ASP A 129 -18.65 12.84 18.83
CA ASP A 129 -19.17 14.21 18.85
C ASP A 129 -20.27 14.43 19.91
N PRO A 130 -19.99 14.09 21.19
CA PRO A 130 -20.99 13.97 22.25
C PRO A 130 -21.77 15.27 22.54
N ASP A 131 -21.22 16.40 22.12
CA ASP A 131 -21.78 17.73 22.40
C ASP A 131 -22.50 18.31 21.17
N THR A 132 -22.76 17.52 20.13
CA THR A 132 -23.46 17.91 18.90
C THR A 132 -24.79 17.18 18.75
N GLU A 133 -25.64 17.69 17.83
CA GLU A 133 -26.91 17.01 17.49
C GLU A 133 -26.66 15.68 16.73
N ASP A 134 -25.49 15.53 16.14
CA ASP A 134 -25.08 14.32 15.41
C ASP A 134 -24.38 13.27 16.28
N ALA A 135 -24.45 13.41 17.59
CA ALA A 135 -23.86 12.47 18.54
C ALA A 135 -24.29 11.03 18.27
N ARG A 136 -23.34 10.13 18.02
CA ARG A 136 -23.60 8.71 17.75
C ARG A 136 -22.82 7.83 18.71
N THR A 137 -23.49 6.80 19.19
CA THR A 137 -22.88 5.82 20.11
C THR A 137 -22.57 4.53 19.38
N TYR A 138 -21.32 4.08 19.50
CA TYR A 138 -20.81 2.85 18.92
C TYR A 138 -20.35 1.89 20.01
N ARG A 139 -20.31 0.59 19.69
CA ARG A 139 -19.70 -0.44 20.53
C ARG A 139 -18.33 -0.82 19.96
N VAL A 140 -17.35 -0.95 20.85
CA VAL A 140 -16.00 -1.36 20.45
C VAL A 140 -16.00 -2.85 20.12
N CYS A 141 -15.72 -3.21 18.88
CA CYS A 141 -15.56 -4.59 18.39
C CYS A 141 -14.10 -5.00 18.22
N GLY A 142 -13.18 -4.05 18.23
CA GLY A 142 -11.75 -4.33 18.11
C GLY A 142 -10.84 -3.19 18.54
N VAL A 143 -9.61 -3.55 18.88
CA VAL A 143 -8.53 -2.61 19.18
C VAL A 143 -7.36 -2.90 18.25
N PHE A 144 -6.94 -1.91 17.49
CA PHE A 144 -5.85 -2.05 16.52
C PHE A 144 -4.60 -1.27 16.94
N VAL A 145 -3.45 -1.71 16.43
CA VAL A 145 -2.15 -1.10 16.74
C VAL A 145 -2.02 0.25 16.02
N SER A 146 -1.96 1.33 16.77
CA SER A 146 -1.57 2.66 16.28
C SER A 146 -1.11 3.52 17.45
N GLU A 147 -0.09 4.35 17.20
CA GLU A 147 0.43 5.31 18.17
C GLU A 147 -0.38 6.63 18.19
N THR A 148 -1.23 6.84 17.21
CA THR A 148 -2.12 7.99 17.10
C THR A 148 -3.55 7.63 17.50
N GLU A 149 -4.28 8.61 18.01
CA GLU A 149 -5.66 8.44 18.44
C GLU A 149 -6.57 8.34 17.22
N GLN A 150 -7.08 7.15 16.97
CA GLN A 150 -7.87 6.84 15.77
C GLN A 150 -9.09 6.00 16.13
N ILE A 151 -10.16 6.21 15.38
CA ILE A 151 -11.37 5.39 15.42
C ILE A 151 -11.81 5.03 14.00
N LEU A 152 -12.16 3.76 13.80
CA LEU A 152 -12.65 3.20 12.54
C LEU A 152 -14.08 2.71 12.74
N TYR A 153 -15.04 3.18 11.92
CA TYR A 153 -16.46 2.83 12.09
C TYR A 153 -17.20 2.81 10.76
N GLY A 154 -18.22 1.97 10.67
CA GLY A 154 -19.09 1.90 9.50
C GLY A 154 -20.03 3.10 9.41
N VAL A 155 -20.22 3.61 8.19
CA VAL A 155 -21.11 4.73 7.87
C VAL A 155 -22.13 4.30 6.81
N GLU A 156 -23.32 4.89 6.85
CA GLU A 156 -24.35 4.64 5.84
C GLU A 156 -23.95 5.17 4.46
N THR A 157 -24.53 4.59 3.43
CA THR A 157 -24.34 5.02 2.03
C THR A 157 -24.84 6.45 1.73
N THR A 158 -25.52 7.06 2.66
CA THR A 158 -26.04 8.43 2.56
C THR A 158 -25.00 9.50 2.92
N ALA A 159 -23.91 9.11 3.58
CA ALA A 159 -22.82 10.00 3.91
C ALA A 159 -22.08 10.50 2.66
N ALA A 160 -21.36 11.60 2.82
CA ALA A 160 -20.52 12.16 1.79
C ALA A 160 -19.10 11.61 1.95
N PHE A 161 -18.49 11.10 0.87
CA PHE A 161 -17.17 10.50 0.89
C PHE A 161 -16.24 11.20 -0.09
N GLN A 162 -15.01 11.45 0.31
CA GLN A 162 -13.98 12.04 -0.55
C GLN A 162 -12.99 11.01 -1.10
N LEU A 163 -12.96 9.83 -0.52
CA LEU A 163 -12.00 8.77 -0.84
C LEU A 163 -12.74 7.51 -1.28
N LEU A 164 -12.22 6.88 -2.32
CA LEU A 164 -12.76 5.64 -2.86
C LEU A 164 -11.62 4.69 -3.18
N GLU A 165 -11.69 3.50 -2.62
CA GLU A 165 -10.72 2.43 -2.85
C GLU A 165 -11.32 1.34 -3.74
N LEU A 166 -10.55 0.96 -4.74
CA LEU A 166 -10.86 -0.15 -5.64
C LEU A 166 -9.86 -1.27 -5.37
N THR A 167 -10.35 -2.42 -4.96
CA THR A 167 -9.53 -3.62 -4.75
C THR A 167 -9.87 -4.72 -5.74
N HIS A 168 -8.97 -5.68 -5.93
CA HIS A 168 -9.09 -6.74 -6.94
C HIS A 168 -9.19 -6.21 -8.39
N VAL A 169 -8.53 -5.09 -8.65
CA VAL A 169 -8.48 -4.49 -9.99
C VAL A 169 -7.59 -5.34 -10.90
N SER A 170 -7.97 -5.46 -12.18
CA SER A 170 -7.16 -6.15 -13.19
C SER A 170 -5.73 -5.58 -13.25
N ARG A 171 -4.72 -6.46 -13.13
CA ARG A 171 -3.30 -6.06 -13.20
C ARG A 171 -2.91 -5.50 -14.55
N ASP A 172 -3.51 -6.02 -15.63
CA ASP A 172 -3.12 -5.65 -17.00
C ASP A 172 -3.58 -4.24 -17.35
N ASN A 173 -4.79 -3.86 -16.94
CA ASN A 173 -5.39 -2.57 -17.25
C ASN A 173 -6.17 -1.96 -16.08
N PRO A 174 -5.51 -1.57 -14.98
CA PRO A 174 -6.19 -1.01 -13.82
C PRO A 174 -6.94 0.29 -14.16
N GLY A 175 -6.42 1.09 -15.10
CA GLY A 175 -7.09 2.30 -15.56
C GLY A 175 -8.39 2.05 -16.33
N GLN A 176 -8.52 0.93 -17.02
CA GLN A 176 -9.77 0.57 -17.72
C GLN A 176 -10.86 0.21 -16.70
N SER A 177 -10.54 -0.56 -15.67
CA SER A 177 -11.48 -0.89 -14.60
C SER A 177 -11.98 0.38 -13.89
N VAL A 178 -11.09 1.34 -13.62
CA VAL A 178 -11.45 2.63 -13.06
C VAL A 178 -12.41 3.39 -13.98
N GLN A 179 -12.09 3.53 -15.28
CA GLN A 179 -12.93 4.25 -16.24
C GLN A 179 -14.30 3.59 -16.43
N GLN A 180 -14.36 2.27 -16.43
CA GLN A 180 -15.61 1.53 -16.50
C GLN A 180 -16.51 1.80 -15.28
N LEU A 181 -15.94 1.79 -14.07
CA LEU A 181 -16.69 2.14 -12.86
C LEU A 181 -17.18 3.59 -12.91
N LEU A 182 -16.30 4.55 -13.25
CA LEU A 182 -16.68 5.96 -13.33
C LEU A 182 -17.84 6.20 -14.30
N ALA A 183 -17.76 5.60 -15.49
CA ALA A 183 -18.80 5.70 -16.51
C ALA A 183 -20.13 5.03 -16.07
N ALA A 184 -20.06 3.83 -15.51
CA ALA A 184 -21.25 3.06 -15.12
C ALA A 184 -21.97 3.65 -13.91
N ALA A 185 -21.24 4.16 -12.93
CA ALA A 185 -21.79 4.79 -11.74
C ALA A 185 -22.11 6.29 -11.91
N GLY A 186 -21.71 6.86 -13.05
CA GLY A 186 -21.87 8.30 -13.29
C GLY A 186 -21.05 9.15 -12.30
N LEU A 187 -19.87 8.65 -11.90
CA LEU A 187 -18.96 9.38 -11.02
C LEU A 187 -18.20 10.45 -11.80
N ALA A 188 -17.93 11.57 -11.15
CA ALA A 188 -17.02 12.57 -11.70
C ALA A 188 -15.62 12.00 -11.86
N GLN A 189 -14.80 12.62 -12.72
CA GLN A 189 -13.37 12.28 -12.78
C GLN A 189 -12.74 12.65 -11.43
N PRO A 190 -11.97 11.72 -10.83
CA PRO A 190 -11.28 12.01 -9.58
C PRO A 190 -10.16 13.02 -9.84
N ASP A 191 -9.91 13.89 -8.86
CA ASP A 191 -8.81 14.84 -8.90
C ASP A 191 -7.46 14.13 -8.92
N GLN A 192 -7.41 12.98 -8.25
CA GLN A 192 -6.19 12.15 -8.22
C GLN A 192 -6.50 10.66 -8.22
N ILE A 193 -5.62 9.92 -8.90
CA ILE A 193 -5.65 8.46 -8.98
C ILE A 193 -4.28 7.93 -8.52
N LEU A 194 -4.27 7.24 -7.40
CA LEU A 194 -3.07 6.58 -6.87
C LEU A 194 -3.14 5.08 -7.19
N TYR A 195 -2.12 4.59 -7.85
CA TYR A 195 -1.97 3.17 -8.16
C TYR A 195 -1.03 2.53 -7.14
N ASP A 196 -1.55 2.13 -6.01
CA ASP A 196 -0.76 1.67 -4.87
C ASP A 196 -0.06 0.33 -5.16
N ALA A 197 -0.69 -0.54 -5.94
CA ALA A 197 -0.06 -1.77 -6.41
C ALA A 197 1.24 -1.50 -7.21
N ALA A 198 1.32 -0.37 -7.92
CA ALA A 198 2.53 0.03 -8.63
C ALA A 198 3.65 0.44 -7.66
N LEU A 199 3.32 1.10 -6.55
CA LEU A 199 4.29 1.45 -5.51
C LEU A 199 4.92 0.19 -4.90
N ALA A 200 4.09 -0.78 -4.47
CA ALA A 200 4.56 -2.03 -3.90
C ALA A 200 5.45 -2.81 -4.89
N TRP A 201 5.14 -2.73 -6.19
CA TRP A 201 5.98 -3.33 -7.23
C TRP A 201 7.34 -2.62 -7.35
N VAL A 202 7.37 -1.29 -7.39
CA VAL A 202 8.62 -0.50 -7.46
C VAL A 202 9.51 -0.81 -6.25
N LEU A 203 8.93 -0.86 -5.05
CA LEU A 203 9.66 -1.22 -3.83
C LEU A 203 10.21 -2.66 -3.90
N SER A 204 9.44 -3.60 -4.44
CA SER A 204 9.92 -4.98 -4.65
C SER A 204 11.08 -5.06 -5.63
N ALA A 205 11.02 -4.29 -6.73
CA ALA A 205 12.10 -4.20 -7.71
C ALA A 205 13.38 -3.58 -7.09
N LEU A 206 13.22 -2.59 -6.22
CA LEU A 206 14.33 -1.95 -5.50
C LEU A 206 15.06 -2.96 -4.62
N ILE A 207 14.34 -3.83 -3.90
CA ILE A 207 14.93 -4.91 -3.08
C ILE A 207 15.73 -5.89 -3.92
N GLY A 208 15.35 -6.14 -5.15
CA GLY A 208 16.07 -7.04 -6.07
C GLY A 208 17.45 -6.53 -6.50
N ILE A 209 17.75 -5.22 -6.38
CA ILE A 209 19.02 -4.63 -6.82
C ILE A 209 20.23 -5.22 -6.05
N PRO A 210 20.28 -5.20 -4.70
CA PRO A 210 21.42 -5.80 -3.98
C PRO A 210 21.56 -7.30 -4.20
N GLU A 211 20.45 -8.04 -4.39
CA GLU A 211 20.50 -9.47 -4.72
C GLU A 211 21.14 -9.69 -6.09
N LEU A 212 20.70 -8.94 -7.10
CA LEU A 212 21.25 -9.00 -8.44
C LEU A 212 22.75 -8.70 -8.44
N LEU A 213 23.17 -7.67 -7.69
CA LEU A 213 24.58 -7.31 -7.55
C LEU A 213 25.40 -8.47 -6.95
N LEU A 214 24.92 -9.09 -5.88
CA LEU A 214 25.58 -10.23 -5.26
C LEU A 214 25.66 -11.43 -6.20
N LEU A 215 24.57 -11.72 -6.93
CA LEU A 215 24.55 -12.82 -7.91
C LEU A 215 25.54 -12.58 -9.05
N LEU A 216 25.62 -11.33 -9.58
CA LEU A 216 26.59 -10.98 -10.60
C LEU A 216 28.01 -11.09 -10.09
N CYS A 217 28.31 -10.60 -8.89
CA CYS A 217 29.63 -10.74 -8.28
C CYS A 217 30.01 -12.20 -8.04
N ALA A 218 29.07 -13.02 -7.54
CA ALA A 218 29.29 -14.45 -7.33
C ALA A 218 29.51 -15.20 -8.66
N GLY A 219 28.71 -14.87 -9.67
CA GLY A 219 28.84 -15.41 -11.03
C GLY A 219 30.19 -15.08 -11.66
N CYS A 220 30.60 -13.81 -11.61
CA CYS A 220 31.94 -13.38 -12.09
C CYS A 220 33.07 -14.11 -11.36
N ARG A 221 32.93 -14.34 -10.05
CA ARG A 221 33.92 -15.08 -9.27
C ARG A 221 33.95 -16.54 -9.61
N LEU A 222 32.79 -17.19 -9.74
CA LEU A 222 32.67 -18.58 -10.17
C LEU A 222 33.37 -18.78 -11.53
N LEU A 223 33.13 -17.89 -12.49
CA LEU A 223 33.77 -17.93 -13.79
C LEU A 223 35.31 -17.84 -13.72
N ARG A 224 35.86 -17.08 -12.74
CA ARG A 224 37.32 -16.97 -12.52
C ARG A 224 37.94 -18.23 -11.89
N LEU A 225 37.18 -19.07 -11.19
CA LEU A 225 37.64 -20.31 -10.62
C LEU A 225 37.92 -21.38 -11.69
N PHE A 226 37.27 -21.31 -12.84
CA PHE A 226 37.50 -22.22 -13.93
C PHE A 226 38.78 -21.89 -14.69
N ARG A 227 39.79 -22.76 -14.57
CA ARG A 227 41.10 -22.64 -15.22
C ARG A 227 41.01 -22.89 -16.73
N ASN A 228 40.05 -23.66 -17.17
CA ASN A 228 39.83 -24.00 -18.57
C ASN A 228 39.05 -22.86 -19.26
N LYS A 229 39.67 -22.18 -20.25
CA LYS A 229 39.13 -21.05 -20.97
C LYS A 229 37.81 -21.40 -21.68
N SER A 230 37.77 -22.54 -22.35
CA SER A 230 36.59 -23.04 -23.08
C SER A 230 35.39 -23.25 -22.15
N LEU A 231 35.63 -23.90 -20.99
CA LEU A 231 34.58 -24.14 -20.00
C LEU A 231 34.03 -22.83 -19.40
N ARG A 232 34.90 -21.84 -19.17
CA ARG A 232 34.52 -20.51 -18.69
C ARG A 232 33.63 -19.77 -19.67
N GLU A 233 33.94 -19.86 -20.98
CA GLU A 233 33.15 -19.25 -22.05
C GLU A 233 31.76 -19.89 -22.15
N VAL A 234 31.67 -21.22 -22.07
CA VAL A 234 30.39 -21.96 -22.12
C VAL A 234 29.52 -21.63 -20.91
N ILE A 235 30.08 -21.61 -19.70
CA ILE A 235 29.34 -21.26 -18.49
C ILE A 235 28.91 -19.80 -18.52
N GLY A 236 29.79 -18.87 -18.97
CA GLY A 236 29.49 -17.46 -19.15
C GLY A 236 28.32 -17.22 -20.12
N PHE A 237 28.34 -17.95 -21.24
CA PHE A 237 27.23 -17.93 -22.21
C PHE A 237 25.94 -18.50 -21.61
N GLY A 238 26.00 -19.59 -20.85
CA GLY A 238 24.85 -20.16 -20.15
C GLY A 238 24.21 -19.20 -19.14
N ILE A 239 25.05 -18.49 -18.35
CA ILE A 239 24.56 -17.45 -17.40
C ILE A 239 23.92 -16.28 -18.18
N ALA A 240 24.55 -15.80 -19.24
CA ALA A 240 24.02 -14.74 -20.08
C ALA A 240 22.68 -15.14 -20.71
N LEU A 241 22.58 -16.35 -21.23
CA LEU A 241 21.34 -16.89 -21.80
C LEU A 241 20.23 -16.97 -20.73
N LEU A 242 20.55 -17.46 -19.53
CA LEU A 242 19.60 -17.54 -18.41
C LEU A 242 19.10 -16.16 -18.02
N LEU A 243 19.97 -15.13 -17.94
CA LEU A 243 19.58 -13.76 -17.66
C LEU A 243 18.67 -13.19 -18.77
N VAL A 244 18.97 -13.47 -20.03
CA VAL A 244 18.13 -13.04 -21.17
C VAL A 244 16.76 -13.73 -21.13
N CYS A 245 16.68 -14.99 -20.73
CA CYS A 245 15.39 -15.69 -20.58
C CYS A 245 14.59 -15.23 -19.37
N LEU A 246 15.25 -14.83 -18.28
CA LEU A 246 14.57 -14.29 -17.08
C LEU A 246 14.08 -12.85 -17.29
N LEU A 247 14.74 -12.08 -18.14
CA LEU A 247 14.38 -10.68 -18.39
C LEU A 247 12.92 -10.51 -18.83
N PRO A 248 12.38 -11.27 -19.81
CA PRO A 248 10.99 -11.16 -20.23
C PRO A 248 10.00 -11.53 -19.10
N THR A 249 10.32 -12.51 -18.26
CA THR A 249 9.45 -12.91 -17.14
C THR A 249 9.40 -11.82 -16.06
N CYS A 250 10.55 -11.19 -15.77
CA CYS A 250 10.60 -10.02 -14.87
C CYS A 250 9.82 -8.83 -15.47
N LEU A 251 9.95 -8.61 -16.76
CA LEU A 251 9.25 -7.53 -17.45
C LEU A 251 7.74 -7.80 -17.58
N ALA A 252 7.32 -9.04 -17.79
CA ALA A 252 5.91 -9.42 -17.83
C ALA A 252 5.21 -9.22 -16.46
N SER A 253 5.95 -9.19 -15.37
CA SER A 253 5.40 -8.87 -14.04
C SER A 253 5.18 -7.37 -13.83
N LEU A 254 5.67 -6.51 -14.72
CA LEU A 254 5.46 -5.06 -14.69
C LEU A 254 4.01 -4.71 -15.02
N PRO A 255 3.38 -3.80 -14.25
CA PRO A 255 2.12 -3.20 -14.68
C PRO A 255 2.27 -2.58 -16.08
N GLY A 256 1.33 -2.85 -16.98
CA GLY A 256 1.45 -2.46 -18.40
C GLY A 256 1.72 -0.98 -18.65
N ARG A 257 1.41 -0.10 -17.70
CA ARG A 257 1.72 1.34 -17.75
C ARG A 257 3.18 1.70 -17.43
N MET A 258 3.99 0.77 -16.93
CA MET A 258 5.41 0.98 -16.65
C MET A 258 6.31 0.57 -17.82
N ILE A 259 5.72 0.11 -18.91
CA ILE A 259 6.45 -0.32 -20.08
C ILE A 259 6.19 0.70 -21.20
N PRO A 260 7.23 1.33 -21.78
CA PRO A 260 7.03 2.20 -22.93
C PRO A 260 6.61 1.38 -24.15
N ASN A 261 5.68 1.91 -24.93
CA ASN A 261 5.23 1.27 -26.18
C ASN A 261 6.38 1.08 -27.21
N GLN A 262 7.46 1.84 -27.06
CA GLN A 262 8.64 1.79 -27.91
C GLN A 262 9.90 1.56 -27.06
N TRP A 263 10.30 0.30 -26.93
CA TRP A 263 11.44 -0.11 -26.11
C TRP A 263 12.78 0.49 -26.52
N GLY A 264 13.00 0.72 -27.80
CA GLY A 264 14.24 1.28 -28.36
C GLY A 264 14.33 2.81 -28.27
N SER A 265 13.29 3.50 -27.83
CA SER A 265 13.25 4.96 -27.76
C SER A 265 13.66 5.47 -26.39
N MET A 266 14.85 6.09 -26.30
CA MET A 266 15.29 6.77 -25.07
C MET A 266 14.33 7.90 -24.65
N ALA A 267 13.70 8.56 -25.63
CA ALA A 267 12.70 9.60 -25.37
C ALA A 267 11.44 9.03 -24.67
N ALA A 268 11.01 7.83 -25.06
CA ALA A 268 9.87 7.15 -24.42
C ALA A 268 10.20 6.75 -22.97
N TRP A 269 11.41 6.28 -22.70
CA TRP A 269 11.86 6.00 -21.32
C TRP A 269 11.96 7.28 -20.48
N HIS A 270 12.52 8.36 -21.03
CA HIS A 270 12.62 9.63 -20.34
C HIS A 270 11.23 10.20 -19.99
N SER A 271 10.30 10.17 -20.93
CA SER A 271 8.93 10.65 -20.68
C SER A 271 8.20 9.81 -19.59
N LEU A 272 8.42 8.50 -19.58
CA LEU A 272 7.85 7.61 -18.57
C LEU A 272 8.44 7.88 -17.17
N LEU A 273 9.77 8.01 -17.08
CA LEU A 273 10.45 8.30 -15.82
C LEU A 273 10.10 9.70 -15.27
N SER A 274 10.01 10.70 -16.15
CA SER A 274 9.59 12.06 -15.74
C SER A 274 8.15 12.08 -15.28
N ALA A 275 7.24 11.37 -15.95
CA ALA A 275 5.85 11.25 -15.51
C ALA A 275 5.73 10.51 -14.16
N ALA A 276 6.53 9.46 -13.95
CA ALA A 276 6.58 8.75 -12.67
C ALA A 276 7.14 9.66 -11.55
N GLY A 277 8.20 10.41 -11.83
CA GLY A 277 8.77 11.39 -10.90
C GLY A 277 7.76 12.49 -10.52
N TYR A 278 7.04 13.02 -11.52
CA TYR A 278 6.00 14.02 -11.28
C TYR A 278 4.88 13.49 -10.37
N ARG A 279 4.36 12.30 -10.65
CA ARG A 279 3.33 11.64 -9.81
C ARG A 279 3.82 11.37 -8.39
N LEU A 280 5.08 10.97 -8.25
CA LEU A 280 5.66 10.77 -6.92
C LEU A 280 5.74 12.08 -6.15
N THR A 281 6.16 13.17 -6.80
CA THR A 281 6.22 14.50 -6.20
C THR A 281 4.83 15.00 -5.79
N GLU A 282 3.83 14.83 -6.66
CA GLU A 282 2.43 15.14 -6.32
C GLU A 282 1.94 14.32 -5.12
N TRP A 283 2.22 13.02 -5.08
CA TRP A 283 1.82 12.17 -3.94
C TRP A 283 2.44 12.63 -2.62
N PHE A 284 3.71 13.06 -2.63
CA PHE A 284 4.34 13.61 -1.43
C PHE A 284 3.80 14.98 -1.03
N ALA A 285 3.37 15.79 -1.99
CA ALA A 285 2.83 17.14 -1.76
C ALA A 285 1.37 17.13 -1.25
N LEU A 286 0.65 16.01 -1.42
CA LEU A 286 -0.71 15.86 -0.92
C LEU A 286 -0.79 15.93 0.60
N CYS A 287 -1.88 16.54 1.11
CA CYS A 287 -2.25 16.41 2.51
C CYS A 287 -2.44 14.92 2.82
N PRO A 288 -1.61 14.33 3.67
CA PRO A 288 -1.62 12.89 3.88
C PRO A 288 -2.79 12.48 4.76
N THR A 289 -3.50 11.44 4.36
CA THR A 289 -4.40 10.71 5.25
C THR A 289 -3.61 9.84 6.23
N ALA A 290 -4.26 9.37 7.30
CA ALA A 290 -3.63 8.45 8.26
C ALA A 290 -3.04 7.21 7.56
N ARG A 291 -3.76 6.69 6.56
CA ARG A 291 -3.29 5.59 5.70
C ARG A 291 -2.06 5.98 4.88
N ASP A 292 -2.01 7.20 4.33
CA ASP A 292 -0.84 7.67 3.58
C ASP A 292 0.40 7.83 4.46
N VAL A 293 0.22 8.31 5.68
CA VAL A 293 1.32 8.43 6.66
C VAL A 293 1.91 7.05 6.93
N GLN A 294 1.06 6.05 7.18
CA GLN A 294 1.48 4.68 7.38
C GLN A 294 2.20 4.13 6.13
N LEU A 295 1.62 4.30 4.94
CA LEU A 295 2.19 3.82 3.69
C LEU A 295 3.54 4.48 3.38
N LYS A 296 3.66 5.79 3.56
CA LYS A 296 4.92 6.55 3.38
C LYS A 296 5.98 6.08 4.39
N GLY A 297 5.59 5.82 5.65
CA GLY A 297 6.48 5.31 6.69
C GLY A 297 7.04 3.93 6.34
N GLU A 298 6.19 2.99 5.95
CA GLU A 298 6.63 1.64 5.55
C GLU A 298 7.48 1.70 4.26
N ALA A 299 7.12 2.53 3.27
CA ALA A 299 7.92 2.71 2.06
C ALA A 299 9.31 3.27 2.37
N ALA A 300 9.42 4.25 3.27
CA ALA A 300 10.70 4.79 3.72
C ALA A 300 11.56 3.72 4.42
N GLN A 301 10.97 2.86 5.25
CA GLN A 301 11.68 1.74 5.88
C GLN A 301 12.23 0.76 4.84
N VAL A 302 11.46 0.42 3.80
CA VAL A 302 11.94 -0.42 2.70
C VAL A 302 13.18 0.17 2.05
N VAL A 303 13.15 1.48 1.75
CA VAL A 303 14.30 2.19 1.15
C VAL A 303 15.53 2.11 2.07
N VAL A 304 15.35 2.39 3.37
CA VAL A 304 16.46 2.34 4.36
C VAL A 304 17.07 0.94 4.43
N PHE A 305 16.24 -0.11 4.57
CA PHE A 305 16.72 -1.48 4.65
C PHE A 305 17.39 -1.93 3.34
N THR A 306 16.87 -1.51 2.19
CA THR A 306 17.46 -1.82 0.88
C THR A 306 18.81 -1.12 0.72
N CYS A 307 18.92 0.16 1.10
CA CYS A 307 20.20 0.88 1.09
C CYS A 307 21.23 0.22 2.02
N GLY A 308 20.81 -0.19 3.23
CA GLY A 308 21.64 -0.97 4.13
C GLY A 308 22.13 -2.27 3.50
N SER A 309 21.25 -3.03 2.89
CA SER A 309 21.59 -4.28 2.20
C SER A 309 22.54 -4.05 1.02
N LEU A 310 22.38 -2.96 0.26
CA LEU A 310 23.24 -2.59 -0.85
C LEU A 310 24.66 -2.26 -0.37
N VAL A 311 24.80 -1.51 0.73
CA VAL A 311 26.12 -1.21 1.35
C VAL A 311 26.85 -2.51 1.72
N PHE A 312 26.14 -3.45 2.36
CA PHE A 312 26.72 -4.75 2.70
C PHE A 312 27.09 -5.57 1.45
N ALA A 313 26.25 -5.53 0.41
CA ALA A 313 26.54 -6.22 -0.85
C ALA A 313 27.79 -5.65 -1.52
N VAL A 314 27.91 -4.34 -1.60
CA VAL A 314 29.11 -3.65 -2.15
C VAL A 314 30.34 -3.98 -1.32
N ALA A 315 30.27 -3.91 0.00
CA ALA A 315 31.38 -4.26 0.89
C ALA A 315 31.84 -5.72 0.70
N ALA A 316 30.88 -6.65 0.57
CA ALA A 316 31.18 -8.04 0.29
C ALA A 316 31.88 -8.23 -1.08
N CYS A 317 31.40 -7.57 -2.13
CA CYS A 317 32.03 -7.60 -3.45
C CYS A 317 33.47 -7.04 -3.43
N LEU A 318 33.70 -5.94 -2.71
CA LEU A 318 35.03 -5.33 -2.56
C LEU A 318 35.98 -6.22 -1.75
N SER A 319 35.55 -6.76 -0.61
CA SER A 319 36.37 -7.67 0.21
C SER A 319 36.74 -8.94 -0.56
N TRP A 320 35.81 -9.44 -1.40
CA TRP A 320 36.10 -10.57 -2.29
C TRP A 320 37.13 -10.23 -3.37
N GLY A 321 37.19 -8.97 -3.83
CA GLY A 321 38.19 -8.48 -4.79
C GLY A 321 39.60 -8.37 -4.21
N SER A 322 39.73 -7.94 -2.94
CA SER A 322 41.02 -7.74 -2.27
C SER A 322 41.71 -9.07 -1.90
N SER A 323 40.95 -10.10 -1.49
CA SER A 323 41.53 -11.40 -1.10
C SER A 323 42.19 -12.17 -2.26
N VAL A 324 41.96 -11.77 -3.51
CA VAL A 324 42.59 -12.36 -4.70
C VAL A 324 43.94 -11.72 -5.00
N LYS A 325 44.18 -10.45 -4.63
CA LYS A 325 45.44 -9.75 -4.85
C LYS A 325 46.58 -10.16 -3.90
N THR A 326 46.24 -10.76 -2.74
CA THR A 326 47.23 -11.20 -1.74
C THR A 326 47.74 -12.64 -1.94
N LYS A 327 47.21 -13.39 -2.91
CA LYS A 327 47.61 -14.77 -3.22
C LYS A 327 48.28 -14.92 -4.59
N GLY A 328 48.59 -13.86 -5.28
CA GLY A 328 49.37 -13.81 -6.52
C GLY A 328 50.68 -13.08 -6.27
#